data_313592b61e72d362ee3e1a9846469c5d
#
_entry.id   313592b61e72d362ee3e1a9846469c5d
#
_cell.length_a   1.000
_cell.length_b   1.000
_cell.length_c   1.000
_cell.angle_alpha   90.00
_cell.angle_beta   90.00
_cell.angle_gamma   90.00
#
_symmetry.space_group_name_H-M   'P 1'
#
loop_
_entity.id
_entity.type
_entity.pdbx_description
1 polymer ?
#
loop_
_entity_poly.entity_id
_entity_poly.type
_entity_poly.pdbx_seq_one_letter_code
_entity_poly.pdbx_strand_id
1 'polypeptide(L)'
;MFGEPKFNPRGYTKKQLGETCKVITGNTPSRAVAEYYGDYIEWIKTDNIVSGLLNPTIAAEYLSEKGMVVSRTVESGAILMACIAGSVSSIGRVCITNRKVAFNQQINAIVPYDYNILFLYAMLQISKEYLVEGINMALKGILSKSKLEEKTFFVPPIELQEQFAAFVEQVDKSKYHGVNASEMEVAA
;
A
#
# COMPACT_ATOMS: atom_id res chain seq x y z
N MET A 1 8.71 -18.49 6.52
CA MET A 1 9.81 -18.50 5.52
C MET A 1 10.90 -17.47 5.85
N PHE A 2 10.57 -16.21 6.15
CA PHE A 2 11.56 -15.13 6.38
C PHE A 2 11.77 -14.73 7.84
N GLY A 3 10.85 -15.05 8.74
CA GLY A 3 10.79 -14.57 10.13
C GLY A 3 10.25 -13.14 10.22
N GLU A 4 10.23 -12.59 11.44
CA GLU A 4 9.78 -11.22 11.64
C GLU A 4 10.78 -10.20 11.06
N PRO A 5 10.30 -9.16 10.35
CA PRO A 5 11.16 -8.14 9.72
C PRO A 5 12.13 -7.46 10.70
N LYS A 6 11.70 -7.26 11.95
CA LYS A 6 12.49 -6.63 13.01
C LYS A 6 13.73 -7.44 13.36
N PHE A 7 13.64 -8.76 13.43
CA PHE A 7 14.71 -9.62 13.93
C PHE A 7 15.65 -10.13 12.83
N ASN A 8 15.17 -10.24 11.57
CA ASN A 8 15.96 -10.72 10.44
C ASN A 8 16.78 -12.00 10.78
N PRO A 9 16.16 -13.09 11.23
CA PRO A 9 16.86 -14.26 11.76
C PRO A 9 17.76 -14.99 10.74
N ARG A 10 17.58 -14.70 9.45
CA ARG A 10 18.38 -15.27 8.36
C ARG A 10 19.54 -14.39 7.92
N GLY A 11 19.74 -13.21 8.54
CA GLY A 11 20.86 -12.32 8.25
C GLY A 11 20.85 -11.68 6.85
N TYR A 12 19.69 -11.50 6.22
CA TYR A 12 19.61 -10.79 4.94
C TYR A 12 20.11 -9.35 5.05
N THR A 13 20.65 -8.82 3.97
CA THR A 13 21.05 -7.41 3.91
C THR A 13 19.87 -6.51 4.23
N LYS A 14 20.07 -5.54 5.13
CA LYS A 14 19.08 -4.50 5.44
C LYS A 14 19.40 -3.25 4.65
N LYS A 15 18.36 -2.64 4.07
CA LYS A 15 18.43 -1.36 3.35
C LYS A 15 17.31 -0.44 3.80
N GLN A 16 17.50 0.87 3.69
CA GLN A 16 16.42 1.83 3.89
C GLN A 16 15.38 1.69 2.78
N LEU A 17 14.12 1.94 3.09
CA LEU A 17 13.04 1.86 2.09
C LEU A 17 13.28 2.82 0.92
N GLY A 18 13.82 4.01 1.19
CA GLY A 18 14.16 4.99 0.16
C GLY A 18 15.27 4.57 -0.79
N GLU A 19 16.12 3.59 -0.40
CA GLU A 19 17.16 3.03 -1.28
C GLU A 19 16.59 1.97 -2.24
N THR A 20 15.49 1.31 -1.85
CA THR A 20 14.91 0.16 -2.57
C THR A 20 13.58 0.47 -3.24
N CYS A 21 13.00 1.64 -2.93
CA CYS A 21 11.70 2.06 -3.44
C CYS A 21 11.66 3.56 -3.71
N LYS A 22 10.92 3.97 -4.73
CA LYS A 22 10.52 5.38 -4.90
C LYS A 22 9.28 5.64 -4.03
N VAL A 23 9.35 6.64 -3.13
CA VAL A 23 8.22 7.07 -2.32
C VAL A 23 7.66 8.40 -2.87
N ILE A 24 6.36 8.46 -3.08
CA ILE A 24 5.66 9.62 -3.66
C ILE A 24 4.52 10.00 -2.72
N THR A 25 4.57 11.20 -2.15
CA THR A 25 3.43 11.75 -1.38
C THR A 25 2.38 12.27 -2.34
N GLY A 26 1.12 11.91 -2.12
CA GLY A 26 -0.01 12.44 -2.90
C GLY A 26 -0.26 13.93 -2.67
N ASN A 27 -1.24 14.47 -3.36
CA ASN A 27 -1.65 15.86 -3.18
C ASN A 27 -3.17 16.05 -3.41
N THR A 28 -3.64 17.20 -3.01
CA THR A 28 -5.02 17.64 -3.27
C THR A 28 -4.98 18.82 -4.25
N PRO A 29 -5.53 18.69 -5.46
CA PRO A 29 -5.75 19.84 -6.33
C PRO A 29 -6.59 20.90 -5.63
N SER A 30 -6.39 22.18 -6.00
CA SER A 30 -7.14 23.29 -5.39
C SER A 30 -8.65 23.11 -5.56
N ARG A 31 -9.40 23.08 -4.47
CA ARG A 31 -10.87 23.02 -4.48
C ARG A 31 -11.52 24.28 -5.07
N ALA A 32 -10.80 25.38 -5.11
CA ALA A 32 -11.27 26.62 -5.74
C ALA A 32 -11.33 26.53 -7.28
N VAL A 33 -10.67 25.54 -7.88
CA VAL A 33 -10.65 25.30 -9.33
C VAL A 33 -11.54 24.09 -9.63
N ALA A 34 -12.81 24.34 -9.89
CA ALA A 34 -13.82 23.30 -10.15
C ALA A 34 -13.42 22.38 -11.33
N GLU A 35 -12.71 22.93 -12.33
CA GLU A 35 -12.24 22.21 -13.51
C GLU A 35 -11.25 21.05 -13.20
N TYR A 36 -10.68 20.98 -12.00
CA TYR A 36 -9.80 19.87 -11.60
C TYR A 36 -10.57 18.62 -11.17
N TYR A 37 -11.88 18.73 -10.92
CA TYR A 37 -12.73 17.64 -10.48
C TYR A 37 -13.65 17.20 -11.63
N GLY A 38 -13.85 15.89 -11.77
CA GLY A 38 -14.61 15.30 -12.87
C GLY A 38 -14.73 13.78 -12.72
N ASP A 39 -14.59 13.05 -13.81
CA ASP A 39 -14.78 11.59 -13.89
C ASP A 39 -13.65 10.84 -14.63
N TYR A 40 -12.51 11.52 -14.86
CA TYR A 40 -11.44 10.96 -15.70
C TYR A 40 -10.53 9.95 -14.97
N ILE A 41 -10.11 10.25 -13.72
CA ILE A 41 -9.25 9.37 -12.94
C ILE A 41 -9.69 9.32 -11.48
N GLU A 42 -9.69 8.14 -10.89
CA GLU A 42 -9.97 7.97 -9.47
C GLU A 42 -8.98 8.74 -8.59
N TRP A 43 -9.49 9.43 -7.58
CA TRP A 43 -8.70 10.11 -6.57
C TRP A 43 -8.83 9.41 -5.23
N ILE A 44 -7.88 8.51 -4.96
CA ILE A 44 -7.87 7.63 -3.79
C ILE A 44 -7.61 8.43 -2.51
N LYS A 45 -8.40 8.15 -1.49
CA LYS A 45 -8.25 8.65 -0.12
C LYS A 45 -8.00 7.48 0.84
N THR A 46 -7.69 7.79 2.10
CA THR A 46 -7.33 6.77 3.11
C THR A 46 -8.45 5.77 3.42
N ASP A 47 -9.70 6.13 3.23
CA ASP A 47 -10.88 5.27 3.37
C ASP A 47 -10.99 4.21 2.25
N ASN A 48 -10.36 4.45 1.10
CA ASN A 48 -10.25 3.44 0.04
C ASN A 48 -9.22 2.35 0.34
N ILE A 49 -8.36 2.54 1.35
CA ILE A 49 -7.37 1.54 1.80
C ILE A 49 -7.97 0.75 2.96
N VAL A 50 -8.67 -0.33 2.63
CA VAL A 50 -9.40 -1.15 3.60
C VAL A 50 -8.55 -2.33 4.03
N SER A 51 -8.46 -2.58 5.35
CA SER A 51 -7.74 -3.74 5.88
C SER A 51 -8.34 -5.04 5.37
N GLY A 52 -7.49 -5.96 4.91
CA GLY A 52 -7.92 -7.24 4.36
C GLY A 52 -8.22 -7.23 2.86
N LEU A 53 -8.30 -6.07 2.23
CA LEU A 53 -8.40 -5.97 0.77
C LEU A 53 -7.03 -5.73 0.15
N LEU A 54 -6.71 -6.50 -0.89
CA LEU A 54 -5.45 -6.38 -1.62
C LEU A 54 -5.40 -5.07 -2.42
N ASN A 55 -6.52 -4.68 -3.04
CA ASN A 55 -6.61 -3.51 -3.89
C ASN A 55 -7.44 -2.40 -3.25
N PRO A 56 -7.25 -1.13 -3.62
CA PRO A 56 -8.10 -0.04 -3.15
C PRO A 56 -9.52 -0.21 -3.67
N THR A 57 -10.49 0.14 -2.84
CA THR A 57 -11.89 0.23 -3.28
C THR A 57 -12.06 1.33 -4.33
N ILE A 58 -13.18 1.32 -5.03
CA ILE A 58 -13.52 2.39 -5.99
C ILE A 58 -13.62 3.72 -5.24
N ALA A 59 -13.01 4.75 -5.79
CA ALA A 59 -13.05 6.09 -5.19
C ALA A 59 -14.43 6.73 -5.32
N ALA A 60 -14.85 7.45 -4.29
CA ALA A 60 -16.07 8.25 -4.35
C ALA A 60 -15.88 9.58 -5.13
N GLU A 61 -14.63 10.02 -5.30
CA GLU A 61 -14.29 11.25 -6.02
C GLU A 61 -13.26 10.96 -7.11
N TYR A 62 -13.42 11.70 -8.20
CA TYR A 62 -12.57 11.61 -9.37
C TYR A 62 -12.01 13.00 -9.72
N LEU A 63 -10.90 13.00 -10.42
CA LEU A 63 -10.34 14.20 -11.02
C LEU A 63 -10.62 14.20 -12.52
N SER A 64 -10.70 15.41 -13.09
CA SER A 64 -10.71 15.60 -14.54
C SER A 64 -9.32 15.33 -15.13
N GLU A 65 -9.19 15.35 -16.45
CA GLU A 65 -7.89 15.28 -17.12
C GLU A 65 -6.95 16.44 -16.68
N LYS A 66 -7.50 17.67 -16.55
CA LYS A 66 -6.75 18.82 -16.01
C LYS A 66 -6.32 18.60 -14.56
N GLY A 67 -7.20 18.02 -13.75
CA GLY A 67 -6.90 17.67 -12.36
C GLY A 67 -5.81 16.59 -12.24
N MET A 68 -5.82 15.59 -13.13
CA MET A 68 -4.78 14.58 -13.19
C MET A 68 -3.40 15.20 -13.46
N VAL A 69 -3.30 16.17 -14.38
CA VAL A 69 -2.01 16.82 -14.73
C VAL A 69 -1.36 17.51 -13.53
N VAL A 70 -2.15 18.09 -12.62
CA VAL A 70 -1.65 18.77 -11.42
C VAL A 70 -1.56 17.84 -10.20
N SER A 71 -1.95 16.60 -10.36
CA SER A 71 -1.95 15.58 -9.28
C SER A 71 -0.76 14.65 -9.34
N ARG A 72 -0.51 13.97 -8.22
CA ARG A 72 0.41 12.83 -8.18
C ARG A 72 -0.37 11.58 -8.56
N THR A 73 0.17 10.83 -9.50
CA THR A 73 -0.42 9.57 -9.95
C THR A 73 0.60 8.44 -9.84
N VAL A 74 0.10 7.22 -9.74
CA VAL A 74 0.88 5.98 -9.89
C VAL A 74 0.14 5.01 -10.80
N GLU A 75 0.90 4.18 -11.48
CA GLU A 75 0.39 3.10 -12.31
C GLU A 75 -0.07 1.91 -11.45
N SER A 76 -0.60 0.88 -12.07
CA SER A 76 -0.79 -0.44 -11.45
C SER A 76 0.55 -0.99 -10.93
N GLY A 77 0.52 -1.71 -9.81
CA GLY A 77 1.72 -2.31 -9.19
C GLY A 77 2.47 -1.39 -8.22
N ALA A 78 1.84 -0.34 -7.71
CA ALA A 78 2.36 0.46 -6.61
C ALA A 78 1.64 0.11 -5.29
N ILE A 79 2.32 0.24 -4.15
CA ILE A 79 1.69 0.14 -2.83
C ILE A 79 1.25 1.53 -2.39
N LEU A 80 -0.03 1.70 -2.06
CA LEU A 80 -0.54 2.89 -1.38
C LEU A 80 -0.56 2.62 0.12
N MET A 81 0.03 3.53 0.91
CA MET A 81 0.05 3.47 2.37
C MET A 81 -0.63 4.70 2.97
N ALA A 82 -1.58 4.47 3.87
CA ALA A 82 -2.17 5.53 4.69
C ALA A 82 -1.15 6.03 5.71
N CYS A 83 -0.72 7.28 5.59
CA CYS A 83 0.37 7.86 6.40
C CYS A 83 -0.08 8.97 7.34
N ILE A 84 -1.28 9.51 7.16
CA ILE A 84 -1.90 10.51 8.04
C ILE A 84 -3.32 10.04 8.32
N ALA A 85 -3.64 9.82 9.59
CA ALA A 85 -4.98 9.41 9.98
C ALA A 85 -5.31 9.88 11.42
N GLY A 86 -6.61 9.94 11.73
CA GLY A 86 -7.10 10.30 13.05
C GLY A 86 -6.88 9.23 14.13
N SER A 87 -6.44 8.02 13.75
CA SER A 87 -6.12 6.93 14.68
C SER A 87 -4.86 6.19 14.28
N VAL A 88 -4.10 5.67 15.27
CA VAL A 88 -2.93 4.79 15.04
C VAL A 88 -3.30 3.57 14.21
N SER A 89 -4.49 3.01 14.45
CA SER A 89 -4.97 1.81 13.77
C SER A 89 -5.11 2.00 12.25
N SER A 90 -5.26 3.25 11.79
CA SER A 90 -5.40 3.58 10.38
C SER A 90 -4.09 3.88 9.68
N ILE A 91 -3.03 4.29 10.43
CA ILE A 91 -1.70 4.51 9.86
C ILE A 91 -1.05 3.18 9.54
N GLY A 92 -0.35 3.11 8.41
CA GLY A 92 0.33 1.90 7.94
C GLY A 92 -0.59 0.89 7.28
N ARG A 93 -1.89 1.18 7.06
CA ARG A 93 -2.72 0.37 6.17
C ARG A 93 -2.20 0.49 4.75
N VAL A 94 -2.14 -0.63 4.04
CA VAL A 94 -1.59 -0.73 2.69
C VAL A 94 -2.53 -1.47 1.76
N CYS A 95 -2.48 -1.11 0.47
CA CYS A 95 -3.08 -1.86 -0.63
C CYS A 95 -2.18 -1.75 -1.88
N ILE A 96 -2.37 -2.63 -2.85
CA ILE A 96 -1.66 -2.61 -4.14
C ILE A 96 -2.59 -2.04 -5.20
N THR A 97 -2.12 -1.06 -5.98
CA THR A 97 -2.89 -0.55 -7.11
C THR A 97 -2.97 -1.59 -8.23
N ASN A 98 -4.18 -1.85 -8.72
CA ASN A 98 -4.45 -2.70 -9.89
C ASN A 98 -4.79 -1.88 -11.14
N ARG A 99 -4.74 -0.56 -11.03
CA ARG A 99 -5.01 0.43 -12.07
C ARG A 99 -4.28 1.73 -11.79
N LYS A 100 -4.19 2.61 -12.78
CA LYS A 100 -3.67 3.96 -12.60
C LYS A 100 -4.61 4.79 -11.74
N VAL A 101 -4.08 5.47 -10.71
CA VAL A 101 -4.87 6.30 -9.78
C VAL A 101 -4.11 7.56 -9.37
N ALA A 102 -4.86 8.62 -9.08
CA ALA A 102 -4.38 9.75 -8.28
C ALA A 102 -4.68 9.49 -6.80
N PHE A 103 -4.01 10.16 -5.89
CA PHE A 103 -4.19 9.96 -4.45
C PHE A 103 -3.89 11.23 -3.66
N ASN A 104 -4.52 11.34 -2.48
CA ASN A 104 -4.42 12.53 -1.64
C ASN A 104 -3.12 12.58 -0.82
N GLN A 105 -2.83 13.74 -0.20
CA GLN A 105 -1.63 13.97 0.60
C GLN A 105 -1.54 13.14 1.89
N GLN A 106 -2.58 12.42 2.28
CA GLN A 106 -2.57 11.51 3.43
C GLN A 106 -1.96 10.14 3.10
N ILE A 107 -1.68 9.90 1.81
CA ILE A 107 -1.17 8.66 1.28
C ILE A 107 0.24 8.87 0.74
N ASN A 108 1.14 7.96 1.05
CA ASN A 108 2.39 7.77 0.31
C ASN A 108 2.26 6.53 -0.59
N ALA A 109 2.59 6.70 -1.87
CA ALA A 109 2.75 5.59 -2.79
C ALA A 109 4.21 5.11 -2.75
N ILE A 110 4.40 3.79 -2.73
CA ILE A 110 5.69 3.11 -2.68
C ILE A 110 5.81 2.27 -3.95
N VAL A 111 6.78 2.62 -4.80
CA VAL A 111 7.07 1.92 -6.05
C VAL A 111 8.40 1.18 -5.88
N PRO A 112 8.40 -0.16 -5.78
CA PRO A 112 9.62 -0.92 -5.53
C PRO A 112 10.55 -0.96 -6.74
N TYR A 113 11.87 -0.98 -6.47
CA TYR A 113 12.93 -1.27 -7.44
C TYR A 113 13.45 -2.71 -7.26
N ASP A 114 13.73 -3.07 -5.99
CA ASP A 114 14.44 -4.29 -5.61
C ASP A 114 13.52 -5.32 -4.92
N TYR A 115 12.20 -5.08 -4.87
CA TYR A 115 11.25 -5.98 -4.23
C TYR A 115 10.21 -6.51 -5.21
N ASN A 116 9.86 -7.79 -5.04
CA ASN A 116 8.58 -8.28 -5.52
C ASN A 116 7.44 -7.57 -4.78
N ILE A 117 6.43 -7.11 -5.49
CA ILE A 117 5.35 -6.26 -4.93
C ILE A 117 4.55 -6.97 -3.83
N LEU A 118 4.22 -8.26 -4.00
CA LEU A 118 3.47 -9.03 -3.01
C LEU A 118 4.31 -9.30 -1.76
N PHE A 119 5.62 -9.55 -1.94
CA PHE A 119 6.53 -9.71 -0.81
C PHE A 119 6.63 -8.41 0.00
N LEU A 120 6.84 -7.26 -0.65
CA LEU A 120 6.92 -5.97 0.01
C LEU A 120 5.60 -5.62 0.72
N TYR A 121 4.47 -5.85 0.06
CA TYR A 121 3.14 -5.64 0.64
C TYR A 121 2.96 -6.43 1.93
N ALA A 122 3.24 -7.73 1.91
CA ALA A 122 3.14 -8.59 3.10
C ALA A 122 4.10 -8.12 4.21
N MET A 123 5.34 -7.77 3.86
CA MET A 123 6.32 -7.25 4.82
C MET A 123 5.84 -5.96 5.48
N LEU A 124 5.27 -5.01 4.74
CA LEU A 124 4.74 -3.77 5.28
C LEU A 124 3.53 -4.00 6.18
N GLN A 125 2.63 -4.93 5.83
CA GLN A 125 1.48 -5.30 6.66
C GLN A 125 1.89 -5.82 8.05
N ILE A 126 2.84 -6.75 8.11
CA ILE A 126 3.30 -7.33 9.37
C ILE A 126 4.23 -6.39 10.17
N SER A 127 4.76 -5.34 9.53
CA SER A 127 5.65 -4.36 10.14
C SER A 127 4.92 -3.13 10.70
N LYS A 128 3.62 -3.17 10.85
CA LYS A 128 2.81 -2.00 11.24
C LYS A 128 3.29 -1.34 12.53
N GLU A 129 3.57 -2.11 13.57
CA GLU A 129 4.07 -1.60 14.85
C GLU A 129 5.41 -0.87 14.68
N TYR A 130 6.32 -1.45 13.90
CA TYR A 130 7.59 -0.83 13.56
C TYR A 130 7.43 0.46 12.74
N LEU A 131 6.47 0.51 11.83
CA LEU A 131 6.19 1.69 11.00
C LEU A 131 5.70 2.87 11.84
N VAL A 132 4.86 2.61 12.86
CA VAL A 132 4.28 3.66 13.73
C VAL A 132 5.14 3.99 14.96
N GLU A 133 6.24 3.28 15.17
CA GLU A 133 7.15 3.52 16.29
C GLU A 133 7.69 4.95 16.27
N GLY A 134 7.54 5.67 17.39
CA GLY A 134 7.96 7.07 17.54
C GLY A 134 7.01 8.11 16.92
N ILE A 135 5.82 7.71 16.46
CA ILE A 135 4.79 8.65 16.02
C ILE A 135 4.06 9.23 17.23
N ASN A 136 4.09 10.55 17.38
CA ASN A 136 3.35 11.24 18.43
C ASN A 136 1.86 11.38 18.03
N MET A 137 0.99 10.58 18.65
CA MET A 137 -0.44 10.57 18.37
C MET A 137 -1.21 11.73 18.99
N ALA A 138 -0.65 12.44 19.97
CA ALA A 138 -1.31 13.60 20.58
C ALA A 138 -1.44 14.80 19.61
N LEU A 139 -0.68 14.79 18.52
CA LEU A 139 -0.60 15.87 17.51
C LEU A 139 -1.10 15.49 16.10
N LYS A 140 -1.95 14.52 15.91
CA LYS A 140 -2.21 13.77 14.66
C LYS A 140 -1.04 12.85 14.29
N GLY A 141 -1.28 11.55 14.23
CA GLY A 141 -0.27 10.61 13.78
C GLY A 141 0.12 10.86 12.33
N ILE A 142 1.39 11.23 12.11
CA ILE A 142 1.95 11.46 10.77
C ILE A 142 3.19 10.59 10.59
N LEU A 143 3.13 9.67 9.65
CA LEU A 143 4.29 8.99 9.09
C LEU A 143 4.73 9.77 7.84
N SER A 144 5.64 10.74 8.02
CA SER A 144 6.11 11.54 6.90
C SER A 144 6.85 10.69 5.87
N LYS A 145 6.96 11.21 4.63
CA LYS A 145 7.73 10.55 3.57
C LYS A 145 9.17 10.24 4.02
N SER A 146 9.88 11.21 4.59
CA SER A 146 11.26 11.03 5.04
C SER A 146 11.38 9.93 6.11
N LYS A 147 10.49 9.94 7.12
CA LYS A 147 10.48 8.89 8.15
C LYS A 147 10.18 7.51 7.56
N LEU A 148 9.32 7.43 6.53
CA LEU A 148 9.03 6.18 5.85
C LEU A 148 10.24 5.70 5.03
N GLU A 149 10.91 6.60 4.32
CA GLU A 149 12.13 6.31 3.54
C GLU A 149 13.31 5.85 4.42
N GLU A 150 13.42 6.37 5.65
CA GLU A 150 14.44 5.99 6.64
C GLU A 150 14.20 4.61 7.28
N LYS A 151 12.97 4.07 7.22
CA LYS A 151 12.68 2.74 7.77
C LYS A 151 13.49 1.67 7.04
N THR A 152 14.12 0.79 7.82
CA THR A 152 15.03 -0.24 7.31
C THR A 152 14.34 -1.60 7.25
N PHE A 153 14.42 -2.24 6.09
CA PHE A 153 13.88 -3.58 5.85
C PHE A 153 14.95 -4.50 5.28
N PHE A 154 14.79 -5.80 5.49
CA PHE A 154 15.68 -6.78 4.87
C PHE A 154 15.28 -7.05 3.42
N VAL A 155 16.28 -7.30 2.57
CA VAL A 155 16.11 -7.57 1.13
C VAL A 155 16.61 -9.00 0.86
N PRO A 156 15.74 -10.01 0.83
CA PRO A 156 16.11 -11.36 0.42
C PRO A 156 16.43 -11.41 -1.08
N PRO A 157 17.14 -12.44 -1.56
CA PRO A 157 17.26 -12.72 -2.97
C PRO A 157 15.91 -12.71 -3.69
N ILE A 158 15.85 -12.18 -4.91
CA ILE A 158 14.59 -11.99 -5.64
C ILE A 158 13.86 -13.32 -5.87
N GLU A 159 14.60 -14.40 -6.09
CA GLU A 159 14.04 -15.73 -6.30
C GLU A 159 13.23 -16.22 -5.10
N LEU A 160 13.67 -15.88 -3.87
CA LEU A 160 12.92 -16.22 -2.65
C LEU A 160 11.67 -15.36 -2.47
N GLN A 161 11.71 -14.10 -2.91
CA GLN A 161 10.56 -13.21 -2.90
C GLN A 161 9.51 -13.69 -3.91
N GLU A 162 9.92 -14.14 -5.10
CA GLU A 162 9.04 -14.71 -6.13
C GLU A 162 8.40 -16.03 -5.68
N GLN A 163 9.17 -16.91 -5.03
CA GLN A 163 8.61 -18.13 -4.41
C GLN A 163 7.53 -17.81 -3.38
N PHE A 164 7.76 -16.79 -2.55
CA PHE A 164 6.76 -16.33 -1.59
C PHE A 164 5.51 -15.77 -2.29
N ALA A 165 5.68 -14.96 -3.31
CA ALA A 165 4.57 -14.40 -4.08
C ALA A 165 3.72 -15.50 -4.73
N ALA A 166 4.36 -16.48 -5.36
CA ALA A 166 3.68 -17.64 -5.94
C ALA A 166 2.89 -18.44 -4.89
N PHE A 167 3.44 -18.61 -3.69
CA PHE A 167 2.74 -19.27 -2.58
C PHE A 167 1.50 -18.48 -2.14
N VAL A 168 1.61 -17.14 -2.00
CA VAL A 168 0.47 -16.28 -1.63
C VAL A 168 -0.65 -16.38 -2.67
N GLU A 169 -0.31 -16.33 -3.96
CA GLU A 169 -1.29 -16.46 -5.04
C GLU A 169 -2.01 -17.82 -5.05
N GLN A 170 -1.29 -18.91 -4.72
CA GLN A 170 -1.90 -20.24 -4.61
C GLN A 170 -2.87 -20.33 -3.44
N VAL A 171 -2.52 -19.75 -2.28
CA VAL A 171 -3.40 -19.72 -1.10
C VAL A 171 -4.67 -18.92 -1.38
N ASP A 172 -4.57 -17.78 -2.06
CA ASP A 172 -5.73 -16.99 -2.42
C ASP A 172 -6.67 -17.75 -3.39
N LYS A 173 -6.10 -18.38 -4.42
CA LYS A 173 -6.90 -19.21 -5.35
C LYS A 173 -7.63 -20.35 -4.63
N SER A 174 -6.99 -21.01 -3.67
CA SER A 174 -7.61 -22.12 -2.93
C SER A 174 -8.74 -21.67 -2.02
N LYS A 175 -8.71 -20.47 -1.46
CA LYS A 175 -9.82 -19.89 -0.67
C LYS A 175 -11.06 -19.68 -1.53
N TYR A 176 -10.92 -19.19 -2.76
CA TYR A 176 -12.05 -18.99 -3.68
C TYR A 176 -12.68 -20.31 -4.14
N HIS A 177 -11.88 -21.37 -4.33
CA HIS A 177 -12.42 -22.69 -4.69
C HIS A 177 -13.14 -23.38 -3.52
N GLY A 178 -12.68 -23.17 -2.29
CA GLY A 178 -13.32 -23.72 -1.08
C GLY A 178 -14.68 -23.08 -0.76
N VAL A 179 -14.83 -21.78 -1.03
CA VAL A 179 -16.11 -21.06 -0.81
C VAL A 179 -17.16 -21.51 -1.81
N ASN A 180 -16.81 -21.66 -3.09
CA ASN A 180 -17.76 -22.12 -4.11
C ASN A 180 -18.23 -23.58 -3.90
N ALA A 181 -17.38 -24.45 -3.34
CA ALA A 181 -17.76 -25.83 -3.03
C ALA A 181 -18.75 -25.90 -1.86
N SER A 182 -18.57 -25.07 -0.82
CA SER A 182 -19.48 -25.03 0.33
C SER A 182 -20.83 -24.38 0.03
N GLU A 183 -20.90 -23.44 -0.91
CA GLU A 183 -22.16 -22.84 -1.35
C GLU A 183 -22.99 -23.77 -2.25
N MET A 184 -22.33 -24.67 -2.98
CA MET A 184 -23.03 -25.68 -3.79
C MET A 184 -23.59 -26.85 -2.94
N GLU A 185 -23.00 -27.17 -1.80
CA GLU A 185 -23.52 -28.22 -0.88
C GLU A 185 -24.73 -27.75 -0.05
N VAL A 186 -24.91 -26.45 0.16
CA VAL A 186 -26.06 -25.90 0.91
C VAL A 186 -27.29 -25.69 0.02
N ALA A 187 -27.15 -25.76 -1.32
CA ALA A 187 -28.22 -25.56 -2.29
C ALA A 187 -28.76 -26.89 -2.88
N ALA A 188 -28.32 -28.05 -2.39
CA ALA A 188 -28.82 -29.41 -2.76
C ALA A 188 -29.56 -30.01 -1.56
#